data_6673c9223e0b430d69ad063045dc76ac
#
_entry.id   6673c9223e0b430d69ad063045dc76ac
#
_cell.length_a   1.000
_cell.length_b   1.000
_cell.length_c   1.000
_cell.angle_alpha   90.00
_cell.angle_beta   90.00
_cell.angle_gamma   90.00
#
_symmetry.space_group_name_H-M   'P 1'
#
loop_
_entity.id
_entity.type
_entity.pdbx_description
1 polymer ?
#
loop_
_entity_poly.entity_id
_entity_poly.type
_entity_poly.pdbx_seq_one_letter_code
_entity_poly.pdbx_strand_id
1 'polypeptide(L)'
;MSEEPSVNEEWRTIDAYPNYAVSNLGRVKRTLTCTGKPVCSADTIEGRVLSPYIGWRGARMVNLSDKGRHHSLRIARLVATAFLPNPDRRQVVLHKDGDILNDRLENLQWVSRQEFPSLSSPGRKISETRKTPVTGTDVLTANTRVFSSLIDAVSYLKSIGRENASSSHICECCRGRLKTAYGFVWSYCEEEA
;
A
#
# COMPACT_ATOMS: atom_id res chain seq x y z
N MET A 1 -25.90 -26.22 9.35
CA MET A 1 -25.04 -26.25 8.17
C MET A 1 -25.48 -25.07 7.32
N SER A 2 -24.81 -23.94 7.47
CA SER A 2 -25.09 -22.71 6.71
C SER A 2 -24.40 -22.88 5.35
N GLU A 3 -25.19 -23.02 4.30
CA GLU A 3 -24.70 -22.97 2.94
C GLU A 3 -24.17 -21.55 2.70
N GLU A 4 -22.85 -21.41 2.62
CA GLU A 4 -22.23 -20.20 2.10
C GLU A 4 -22.72 -20.01 0.65
N PRO A 5 -23.21 -18.79 0.27
CA PRO A 5 -23.62 -18.56 -1.10
C PRO A 5 -22.41 -18.83 -2.00
N SER A 6 -22.52 -19.81 -2.90
CA SER A 6 -21.50 -20.08 -3.91
C SER A 6 -21.35 -18.86 -4.78
N VAL A 7 -20.35 -18.03 -4.50
CA VAL A 7 -20.03 -16.86 -5.32
C VAL A 7 -19.64 -17.40 -6.69
N ASN A 8 -20.52 -17.22 -7.67
CA ASN A 8 -20.26 -17.66 -9.02
C ASN A 8 -19.04 -16.92 -9.58
N GLU A 9 -17.97 -17.64 -9.88
CA GLU A 9 -16.76 -17.02 -10.40
C GLU A 9 -16.90 -16.72 -11.88
N GLU A 10 -16.86 -15.43 -12.22
CA GLU A 10 -16.89 -14.93 -13.60
C GLU A 10 -15.47 -14.55 -14.04
N TRP A 11 -15.13 -14.94 -15.27
CA TRP A 11 -13.82 -14.62 -15.86
C TRP A 11 -13.98 -13.69 -17.06
N ARG A 12 -13.16 -12.63 -17.13
CA ARG A 12 -13.11 -11.72 -18.29
C ARG A 12 -11.69 -11.60 -18.82
N THR A 13 -11.57 -11.55 -20.14
CA THR A 13 -10.29 -11.29 -20.79
C THR A 13 -9.79 -9.88 -20.46
N ILE A 14 -8.50 -9.76 -20.29
CA ILE A 14 -7.86 -8.46 -20.04
C ILE A 14 -7.55 -7.82 -21.39
N ASP A 15 -8.22 -6.73 -21.76
CA ASP A 15 -8.10 -6.10 -23.10
C ASP A 15 -6.65 -5.79 -23.48
N ALA A 16 -5.87 -5.25 -22.55
CA ALA A 16 -4.46 -4.95 -22.77
C ALA A 16 -3.56 -6.20 -22.83
N TYR A 17 -4.05 -7.36 -22.39
CA TYR A 17 -3.32 -8.63 -22.32
C TYR A 17 -4.23 -9.80 -22.70
N PRO A 18 -4.59 -9.97 -23.99
CA PRO A 18 -5.63 -10.90 -24.44
C PRO A 18 -5.31 -12.38 -24.14
N ASN A 19 -4.05 -12.70 -23.83
CA ASN A 19 -3.61 -14.03 -23.42
C ASN A 19 -3.89 -14.34 -21.94
N TYR A 20 -4.57 -13.44 -21.23
CA TYR A 20 -4.86 -13.56 -19.81
C TYR A 20 -6.30 -13.17 -19.52
N ALA A 21 -6.88 -13.80 -18.52
CA ALA A 21 -8.18 -13.46 -17.98
C ALA A 21 -8.08 -13.20 -16.47
N VAL A 22 -8.96 -12.34 -15.99
CA VAL A 22 -9.09 -12.02 -14.56
C VAL A 22 -10.49 -12.39 -14.09
N SER A 23 -10.62 -12.88 -12.86
CA SER A 23 -11.90 -13.21 -12.25
C SER A 23 -12.40 -12.09 -11.32
N ASN A 24 -13.72 -12.11 -11.10
CA ASN A 24 -14.38 -11.25 -10.10
C ASN A 24 -13.90 -11.52 -8.66
N LEU A 25 -13.23 -12.65 -8.41
CA LEU A 25 -12.64 -13.03 -7.13
C LEU A 25 -11.16 -12.62 -6.97
N GLY A 26 -10.58 -11.89 -7.94
CA GLY A 26 -9.19 -11.46 -7.88
C GLY A 26 -8.18 -12.56 -8.21
N ARG A 27 -8.56 -13.53 -9.04
CA ARG A 27 -7.64 -14.51 -9.61
C ARG A 27 -7.31 -14.16 -11.05
N VAL A 28 -6.10 -14.45 -11.50
CA VAL A 28 -5.65 -14.21 -12.87
C VAL A 28 -5.17 -15.53 -13.47
N LYS A 29 -5.61 -15.85 -14.68
CA LYS A 29 -5.20 -17.04 -15.39
C LYS A 29 -4.66 -16.72 -16.78
N ARG A 30 -3.80 -17.59 -17.29
CA ARG A 30 -3.35 -17.56 -18.68
C ARG A 30 -4.32 -18.32 -19.55
N THR A 31 -4.76 -17.73 -20.67
CA THR A 31 -5.74 -18.34 -21.60
C THR A 31 -5.10 -18.92 -22.85
N LEU A 32 -3.84 -18.54 -23.16
CA LEU A 32 -3.10 -19.06 -24.30
C LEU A 32 -1.78 -19.67 -23.87
N THR A 33 -1.31 -20.66 -24.62
CA THR A 33 0.04 -21.22 -24.45
C THR A 33 1.11 -20.23 -24.93
N CYS A 34 2.37 -20.47 -24.56
CA CYS A 34 3.51 -19.68 -25.06
C CYS A 34 3.66 -19.72 -26.60
N THR A 35 3.00 -20.67 -27.29
CA THR A 35 2.95 -20.77 -28.75
C THR A 35 1.80 -19.97 -29.36
N GLY A 36 1.03 -19.21 -28.57
CA GLY A 36 -0.11 -18.44 -29.05
C GLY A 36 -1.36 -19.28 -29.41
N LYS A 37 -1.33 -20.59 -29.17
CA LYS A 37 -2.51 -21.44 -29.32
C LYS A 37 -3.36 -21.39 -28.07
N PRO A 38 -4.72 -21.41 -28.18
CA PRO A 38 -5.57 -21.56 -27.01
C PRO A 38 -5.19 -22.83 -26.25
N VAL A 39 -5.22 -22.78 -24.94
CA VAL A 39 -4.99 -23.98 -24.11
C VAL A 39 -6.12 -24.93 -24.40
N CYS A 40 -5.79 -25.98 -25.13
CA CYS A 40 -6.77 -26.88 -25.76
C CYS A 40 -7.38 -27.85 -24.77
N SER A 41 -8.58 -27.77 -24.59
CA SER A 41 -9.72 -28.70 -24.54
C SER A 41 -10.85 -28.02 -23.79
N ALA A 42 -12.08 -28.39 -24.07
CA ALA A 42 -13.27 -27.81 -23.47
C ALA A 42 -13.28 -27.87 -21.92
N ASP A 43 -12.46 -28.75 -21.33
CA ASP A 43 -12.27 -28.89 -19.90
C ASP A 43 -11.11 -28.03 -19.37
N THR A 44 -10.33 -27.38 -20.23
CA THR A 44 -9.16 -26.58 -19.87
C THR A 44 -9.34 -25.10 -20.21
N ILE A 45 -10.55 -24.60 -20.10
CA ILE A 45 -10.79 -23.17 -19.82
C ILE A 45 -10.14 -22.79 -18.48
N GLU A 46 -9.77 -23.74 -17.68
CA GLU A 46 -8.81 -23.61 -16.57
C GLU A 46 -7.38 -23.47 -17.07
N GLY A 47 -7.11 -22.40 -17.82
CA GLY A 47 -5.74 -21.97 -18.02
C GLY A 47 -5.07 -21.80 -16.66
N ARG A 48 -3.76 -22.12 -16.59
CA ARG A 48 -3.00 -22.06 -15.33
C ARG A 48 -3.25 -20.75 -14.61
N VAL A 49 -3.83 -20.81 -13.40
CA VAL A 49 -3.97 -19.68 -12.52
C VAL A 49 -2.57 -19.24 -12.06
N LEU A 50 -2.29 -17.96 -12.19
CA LEU A 50 -1.02 -17.37 -11.80
C LEU A 50 -0.98 -17.19 -10.28
N SER A 51 0.16 -17.52 -9.68
CA SER A 51 0.40 -17.23 -8.26
C SER A 51 0.71 -15.74 -8.10
N PRO A 52 -0.09 -14.99 -7.32
CA PRO A 52 0.21 -13.61 -7.00
C PRO A 52 1.40 -13.52 -6.04
N TYR A 53 2.11 -12.41 -6.11
CA TYR A 53 3.12 -12.06 -5.12
C TYR A 53 2.77 -10.72 -4.46
N ILE A 54 3.33 -10.48 -3.28
CA ILE A 54 3.17 -9.21 -2.58
C ILE A 54 4.22 -8.24 -3.11
N GLY A 55 3.76 -7.21 -3.79
CA GLY A 55 4.61 -6.18 -4.34
C GLY A 55 4.87 -5.04 -3.36
N TRP A 56 5.49 -3.98 -3.88
CA TRP A 56 5.73 -2.78 -3.10
C TRP A 56 4.42 -2.19 -2.53
N ARG A 57 4.44 -1.74 -1.29
CA ARG A 57 3.27 -1.30 -0.49
C ARG A 57 2.28 -2.40 -0.11
N GLY A 58 2.67 -3.66 -0.18
CA GLY A 58 1.87 -4.77 0.28
C GLY A 58 0.71 -5.18 -0.63
N ALA A 59 0.58 -4.61 -1.82
CA ALA A 59 -0.49 -4.97 -2.76
C ALA A 59 -0.20 -6.29 -3.46
N ARG A 60 -1.25 -7.07 -3.78
CA ARG A 60 -1.14 -8.28 -4.59
C ARG A 60 -0.88 -7.92 -6.05
N MET A 61 0.14 -8.54 -6.62
CA MET A 61 0.58 -8.29 -7.98
C MET A 61 0.77 -9.59 -8.76
N VAL A 62 0.66 -9.50 -10.07
CA VAL A 62 0.99 -10.58 -11.02
C VAL A 62 1.91 -10.07 -12.12
N ASN A 63 2.75 -10.96 -12.63
CA ASN A 63 3.59 -10.68 -13.79
C ASN A 63 2.90 -11.23 -15.05
N LEU A 64 2.52 -10.34 -15.95
CA LEU A 64 2.00 -10.69 -17.27
C LEU A 64 3.09 -10.48 -18.32
N SER A 65 3.11 -11.37 -19.32
CA SER A 65 4.07 -11.27 -20.42
C SER A 65 3.32 -10.93 -21.72
N ASP A 66 3.76 -9.86 -22.39
CA ASP A 66 3.31 -9.51 -23.72
C ASP A 66 4.51 -9.25 -24.63
N LYS A 67 4.54 -9.90 -25.81
CA LYS A 67 5.61 -9.71 -26.82
C LYS A 67 7.03 -9.79 -26.25
N GLY A 68 7.26 -10.71 -25.31
CA GLY A 68 8.56 -10.92 -24.65
C GLY A 68 8.89 -9.92 -23.56
N ARG A 69 7.99 -8.99 -23.22
CA ARG A 69 8.15 -8.06 -22.10
C ARG A 69 7.32 -8.50 -20.91
N HIS A 70 7.85 -8.33 -19.72
CA HIS A 70 7.15 -8.64 -18.47
C HIS A 70 6.64 -7.35 -17.81
N HIS A 71 5.38 -7.37 -17.40
CA HIS A 71 4.72 -6.25 -16.75
C HIS A 71 4.16 -6.70 -15.41
N SER A 72 4.58 -6.04 -14.34
CA SER A 72 4.05 -6.26 -12.98
C SER A 72 2.80 -5.41 -12.78
N LEU A 73 1.66 -6.03 -12.58
CA LEU A 73 0.36 -5.37 -12.50
C LEU A 73 -0.35 -5.71 -11.19
N ARG A 74 -1.04 -4.72 -10.63
CA ARG A 74 -1.89 -4.92 -9.44
C ARG A 74 -3.16 -5.66 -9.82
N ILE A 75 -3.51 -6.70 -9.06
CA ILE A 75 -4.71 -7.50 -9.30
C ILE A 75 -5.96 -6.65 -9.16
N ALA A 76 -6.09 -5.85 -8.09
CA ALA A 76 -7.22 -4.92 -7.91
C ALA A 76 -7.49 -4.07 -9.16
N ARG A 77 -6.43 -3.57 -9.82
CA ARG A 77 -6.58 -2.75 -11.03
C ARG A 77 -7.06 -3.58 -12.23
N LEU A 78 -6.59 -4.81 -12.37
CA LEU A 78 -7.05 -5.72 -13.43
C LEU A 78 -8.53 -6.05 -13.26
N VAL A 79 -8.96 -6.39 -12.04
CA VAL A 79 -10.36 -6.66 -11.72
C VAL A 79 -11.22 -5.41 -11.99
N ALA A 80 -10.82 -4.26 -11.46
CA ALA A 80 -11.57 -3.03 -11.64
C ALA A 80 -11.68 -2.63 -13.12
N THR A 81 -10.61 -2.80 -13.91
CA THR A 81 -10.63 -2.46 -15.33
C THR A 81 -11.54 -3.40 -16.13
N ALA A 82 -11.58 -4.69 -15.79
CA ALA A 82 -12.37 -5.67 -16.52
C ALA A 82 -13.86 -5.65 -16.15
N PHE A 83 -14.20 -5.31 -14.92
CA PHE A 83 -15.57 -5.48 -14.40
C PHE A 83 -16.28 -4.18 -14.04
N LEU A 84 -15.57 -3.12 -13.65
CA LEU A 84 -16.20 -1.87 -13.21
C LEU A 84 -16.19 -0.82 -14.33
N PRO A 85 -17.34 -0.22 -14.66
CA PRO A 85 -17.38 0.89 -15.59
C PRO A 85 -16.61 2.08 -15.01
N ASN A 86 -15.84 2.76 -15.85
CA ASN A 86 -15.07 3.93 -15.47
C ASN A 86 -15.26 5.08 -16.49
N PRO A 87 -16.49 5.63 -16.61
CA PRO A 87 -16.81 6.67 -17.58
C PRO A 87 -16.00 7.95 -17.34
N ASP A 88 -15.74 8.28 -16.06
CA ASP A 88 -15.00 9.49 -15.65
C ASP A 88 -13.48 9.31 -15.72
N ARG A 89 -12.98 8.18 -16.22
CA ARG A 89 -11.55 7.85 -16.29
C ARG A 89 -10.81 8.05 -14.96
N ARG A 90 -11.44 7.65 -13.86
CA ARG A 90 -10.85 7.72 -12.50
C ARG A 90 -9.60 6.86 -12.45
N GLN A 91 -8.58 7.34 -11.71
CA GLN A 91 -7.24 6.78 -11.82
C GLN A 91 -6.90 5.78 -10.72
N VAL A 92 -7.64 5.78 -9.63
CA VAL A 92 -7.30 5.02 -8.42
C VAL A 92 -8.39 3.99 -8.14
N VAL A 93 -7.97 2.78 -7.77
CA VAL A 93 -8.85 1.74 -7.24
C VAL A 93 -8.72 1.75 -5.73
N LEU A 94 -9.84 1.86 -5.05
CA LEU A 94 -9.97 1.82 -3.59
C LEU A 94 -10.56 0.46 -3.17
N HIS A 95 -10.02 -0.14 -2.11
CA HIS A 95 -10.61 -1.26 -1.39
C HIS A 95 -11.55 -0.70 -0.33
N LYS A 96 -12.84 -1.03 -0.40
CA LYS A 96 -13.89 -0.47 0.46
C LYS A 96 -13.70 -0.83 1.94
N ASP A 97 -13.22 -2.06 2.20
CA ASP A 97 -12.93 -2.57 3.54
C ASP A 97 -11.59 -2.10 4.11
N GLY A 98 -10.74 -1.46 3.28
CA GLY A 98 -9.39 -1.04 3.64
C GLY A 98 -8.34 -2.17 3.57
N ASP A 99 -8.73 -3.42 3.31
CA ASP A 99 -7.80 -4.53 3.11
C ASP A 99 -7.29 -4.57 1.67
N ILE A 100 -6.03 -4.20 1.48
CA ILE A 100 -5.37 -4.18 0.17
C ILE A 100 -5.12 -5.57 -0.44
N LEU A 101 -5.39 -6.62 0.30
CA LEU A 101 -5.27 -8.01 -0.16
C LEU A 101 -6.60 -8.58 -0.64
N ASN A 102 -7.72 -7.91 -0.34
CA ASN A 102 -9.04 -8.33 -0.75
C ASN A 102 -9.42 -7.72 -2.11
N ASP A 103 -8.92 -8.34 -3.19
CA ASP A 103 -9.13 -7.87 -4.58
C ASP A 103 -10.44 -8.36 -5.21
N ARG A 104 -11.45 -8.73 -4.40
CA ARG A 104 -12.77 -9.12 -4.90
C ARG A 104 -13.49 -7.93 -5.50
N LEU A 105 -14.21 -8.15 -6.61
CA LEU A 105 -14.95 -7.12 -7.34
C LEU A 105 -15.87 -6.28 -6.45
N GLU A 106 -16.61 -6.91 -5.57
CA GLU A 106 -17.55 -6.28 -4.63
C GLU A 106 -16.89 -5.29 -3.68
N ASN A 107 -15.59 -5.53 -3.39
CA ASN A 107 -14.78 -4.71 -2.50
C ASN A 107 -14.08 -3.55 -3.22
N LEU A 108 -14.11 -3.50 -4.55
CA LEU A 108 -13.38 -2.51 -5.33
C LEU A 108 -14.29 -1.37 -5.81
N GLN A 109 -13.72 -0.16 -5.89
CA GLN A 109 -14.36 0.97 -6.55
C GLN A 109 -13.34 1.92 -7.18
N TRP A 110 -13.75 2.58 -8.26
CA TRP A 110 -12.98 3.65 -8.87
C TRP A 110 -13.18 4.94 -8.10
N VAL A 111 -12.08 5.62 -7.76
CA VAL A 111 -12.08 6.93 -7.11
C VAL A 111 -11.14 7.89 -7.83
N SER A 112 -11.40 9.17 -7.74
CA SER A 112 -10.46 10.19 -8.20
C SER A 112 -9.25 10.28 -7.26
N ARG A 113 -8.16 10.83 -7.75
CA ARG A 113 -6.96 11.05 -6.94
C ARG A 113 -7.20 12.04 -5.79
N GLN A 114 -8.17 12.94 -5.95
CA GLN A 114 -8.55 13.93 -4.92
C GLN A 114 -9.41 13.30 -3.82
N GLU A 115 -10.30 12.39 -4.19
CA GLU A 115 -11.18 11.68 -3.24
C GLU A 115 -10.45 10.60 -2.45
N PHE A 116 -9.39 10.00 -3.03
CA PHE A 116 -8.68 8.87 -2.43
C PHE A 116 -8.18 9.12 -0.99
N PRO A 117 -7.57 10.27 -0.63
CA PRO A 117 -7.12 10.50 0.74
C PRO A 117 -8.24 10.51 1.77
N SER A 118 -9.42 11.06 1.39
CA SER A 118 -10.60 11.14 2.26
C SER A 118 -11.25 9.78 2.48
N LEU A 119 -11.31 8.96 1.42
CA LEU A 119 -12.00 7.66 1.42
C LEU A 119 -11.08 6.52 1.91
N SER A 120 -9.77 6.64 1.71
CA SER A 120 -8.80 5.64 2.15
C SER A 120 -8.46 5.74 3.64
N SER A 121 -9.09 6.66 4.34
CA SER A 121 -8.88 6.92 5.77
C SER A 121 -10.16 6.74 6.61
N PRO A 122 -10.80 5.56 6.65
CA PRO A 122 -11.51 5.21 7.86
C PRO A 122 -10.45 4.70 8.82
N GLY A 123 -9.86 5.63 9.59
CA GLY A 123 -8.94 5.27 10.66
C GLY A 123 -7.69 4.52 10.20
N ARG A 124 -6.94 5.05 9.24
CA ARG A 124 -5.50 4.77 9.22
C ARG A 124 -4.95 5.40 10.48
N LYS A 125 -5.07 4.64 11.57
CA LYS A 125 -4.20 4.81 12.73
C LYS A 125 -2.81 4.79 12.12
N ILE A 126 -2.22 5.97 11.93
CA ILE A 126 -0.78 6.10 11.78
C ILE A 126 -0.29 5.25 12.93
N SER A 127 0.34 4.15 12.58
CA SER A 127 0.69 3.08 13.51
C SER A 127 1.19 3.71 14.80
N GLU A 128 0.39 3.67 15.86
CA GLU A 128 0.81 4.06 17.21
C GLU A 128 2.03 3.24 17.64
N THR A 129 2.22 2.10 17.00
CA THR A 129 3.36 1.19 17.14
C THR A 129 4.71 1.74 16.65
N ARG A 130 4.80 2.97 16.17
CA ARG A 130 6.07 3.62 15.78
C ARG A 130 6.23 5.03 16.36
N LYS A 131 5.60 5.34 17.46
CA LYS A 131 5.96 6.48 18.26
C LYS A 131 7.18 6.08 19.09
N THR A 132 8.36 6.24 18.53
CA THR A 132 9.59 6.09 19.30
C THR A 132 9.73 7.37 20.14
N PRO A 133 9.60 7.30 21.46
CA PRO A 133 9.74 8.46 22.30
C PRO A 133 11.19 8.95 22.26
N VAL A 134 11.35 10.26 22.27
CA VAL A 134 12.66 10.91 22.23
C VAL A 134 12.81 11.92 23.37
N THR A 135 14.00 12.02 23.89
CA THR A 135 14.37 12.98 24.90
C THR A 135 15.22 14.08 24.29
N GLY A 136 14.85 15.33 24.53
CA GLY A 136 15.62 16.51 24.13
C GLY A 136 16.13 17.26 25.37
N THR A 137 17.46 17.38 25.50
CA THR A 137 18.10 18.15 26.58
C THR A 137 18.64 19.47 26.00
N ASP A 138 18.16 20.58 26.48
CA ASP A 138 18.61 21.89 26.08
C ASP A 138 20.09 22.10 26.49
N VAL A 139 20.94 22.52 25.56
CA VAL A 139 22.39 22.65 25.75
C VAL A 139 22.72 23.79 26.72
N LEU A 140 21.89 24.85 26.79
CA LEU A 140 22.16 26.04 27.60
C LEU A 140 21.62 25.91 29.02
N THR A 141 20.39 25.36 29.17
CA THR A 141 19.68 25.30 30.46
C THR A 141 19.77 23.94 31.11
N ALA A 142 20.28 22.93 30.43
CA ALA A 142 20.30 21.52 30.84
C ALA A 142 18.90 20.93 31.15
N ASN A 143 17.83 21.63 30.76
CA ASN A 143 16.47 21.16 30.95
C ASN A 143 16.17 20.01 29.95
N THR A 144 15.68 18.91 30.50
CA THR A 144 15.33 17.73 29.71
C THR A 144 13.82 17.63 29.52
N ARG A 145 13.38 17.36 28.30
CA ARG A 145 11.97 17.11 27.93
C ARG A 145 11.84 15.80 27.20
N VAL A 146 10.80 15.06 27.51
CA VAL A 146 10.43 13.82 26.82
C VAL A 146 9.28 14.13 25.86
N PHE A 147 9.39 13.62 24.64
CA PHE A 147 8.40 13.74 23.59
C PHE A 147 7.93 12.35 23.18
N SER A 148 6.64 12.16 22.98
CA SER A 148 6.04 10.88 22.61
C SER A 148 6.44 10.44 21.19
N SER A 149 6.91 11.37 20.36
CA SER A 149 7.37 11.10 18.99
C SER A 149 8.32 12.18 18.47
N LEU A 150 9.07 11.85 17.40
CA LEU A 150 9.86 12.83 16.65
C LEU A 150 9.00 13.99 16.09
N ILE A 151 7.73 13.74 15.77
CA ILE A 151 6.81 14.75 15.24
C ILE A 151 6.46 15.77 16.34
N ASP A 152 6.20 15.29 17.56
CA ASP A 152 5.90 16.16 18.69
C ASP A 152 7.09 17.03 19.05
N ALA A 153 8.31 16.46 19.00
CA ALA A 153 9.54 17.20 19.19
C ALA A 153 9.72 18.32 18.14
N VAL A 154 9.45 18.03 16.86
CA VAL A 154 9.48 19.02 15.77
C VAL A 154 8.43 20.11 15.99
N SER A 155 7.21 19.75 16.39
CA SER A 155 6.13 20.70 16.66
C SER A 155 6.51 21.65 17.80
N TYR A 156 7.09 21.13 18.85
CA TYR A 156 7.62 21.94 19.97
C TYR A 156 8.74 22.89 19.50
N LEU A 157 9.71 22.40 18.70
CA LEU A 157 10.78 23.24 18.17
C LEU A 157 10.24 24.39 17.32
N LYS A 158 9.23 24.15 16.51
CA LYS A 158 8.56 25.19 15.72
C LYS A 158 7.85 26.22 16.59
N SER A 159 7.21 25.78 17.68
CA SER A 159 6.54 26.69 18.62
C SER A 159 7.49 27.64 19.35
N ILE A 160 8.78 27.28 19.50
CA ILE A 160 9.83 28.11 20.08
C ILE A 160 10.67 28.85 19.02
N GLY A 161 10.15 29.03 17.81
CA GLY A 161 10.75 29.82 16.73
C GLY A 161 11.79 29.11 15.87
N ARG A 162 11.88 27.77 15.93
CA ARG A 162 12.76 26.98 15.08
C ARG A 162 11.99 26.47 13.85
N GLU A 163 11.56 27.35 12.97
CA GLU A 163 10.67 27.02 11.83
C GLU A 163 11.22 25.93 10.89
N ASN A 164 12.56 25.88 10.71
CA ASN A 164 13.24 24.89 9.88
C ASN A 164 13.49 23.56 10.58
N ALA A 165 12.86 23.30 11.74
CA ALA A 165 13.03 22.05 12.44
C ALA A 165 12.50 20.87 11.63
N SER A 166 13.29 19.82 11.52
CA SER A 166 12.97 18.58 10.83
C SER A 166 13.28 17.34 11.68
N SER A 167 12.47 16.31 11.53
CA SER A 167 12.67 15.03 12.21
C SER A 167 13.97 14.33 11.81
N SER A 168 14.48 14.60 10.60
CA SER A 168 15.73 14.02 10.12
C SER A 168 16.93 14.42 10.97
N HIS A 169 17.09 15.69 11.30
CA HIS A 169 18.20 16.16 12.13
C HIS A 169 18.11 15.64 13.57
N ILE A 170 16.91 15.55 14.13
CA ILE A 170 16.70 14.96 15.46
C ILE A 170 17.10 13.48 15.42
N CYS A 171 16.69 12.73 14.39
CA CYS A 171 17.04 11.34 14.20
C CYS A 171 18.56 11.11 14.06
N GLU A 172 19.26 12.01 13.35
CA GLU A 172 20.74 11.93 13.20
C GLU A 172 21.45 12.17 14.54
N CYS A 173 20.91 13.06 15.40
CA CYS A 173 21.39 13.21 16.77
C CYS A 173 21.14 11.95 17.61
N CYS A 174 19.92 11.39 17.59
CA CYS A 174 19.61 10.16 18.33
C CYS A 174 20.47 8.96 17.91
N ARG A 175 20.96 8.97 16.67
CA ARG A 175 21.89 7.95 16.12
C ARG A 175 23.37 8.25 16.37
N GLY A 176 23.68 9.35 17.06
CA GLY A 176 25.05 9.77 17.35
C GLY A 176 25.83 10.36 16.17
N ARG A 177 25.16 10.61 15.03
CA ARG A 177 25.81 11.23 13.85
C ARG A 177 25.98 12.74 13.97
N LEU A 178 25.10 13.39 14.71
CA LEU A 178 25.20 14.80 15.09
C LEU A 178 25.24 14.92 16.60
N LYS A 179 26.06 15.84 17.13
CA LYS A 179 26.14 16.09 18.57
C LYS A 179 24.90 16.80 19.08
N THR A 180 24.40 17.77 18.34
CA THR A 180 23.24 18.61 18.73
C THR A 180 22.41 18.96 17.49
N ALA A 181 21.10 19.16 17.66
CA ALA A 181 20.23 19.76 16.65
C ALA A 181 19.29 20.78 17.32
N TYR A 182 19.20 21.98 16.73
CA TYR A 182 18.34 23.09 17.16
C TYR A 182 18.59 23.58 18.59
N GLY A 183 19.82 23.39 19.15
CA GLY A 183 20.19 23.75 20.50
C GLY A 183 19.88 22.68 21.55
N PHE A 184 19.53 21.46 21.12
CA PHE A 184 19.26 20.31 21.99
C PHE A 184 20.17 19.14 21.68
N VAL A 185 20.50 18.35 22.69
CA VAL A 185 21.01 16.98 22.56
C VAL A 185 19.82 16.05 22.56
N TRP A 186 19.77 15.13 21.60
CA TRP A 186 18.65 14.21 21.40
C TRP A 186 19.07 12.77 21.60
N SER A 187 18.24 12.00 22.30
CA SER A 187 18.38 10.54 22.44
C SER A 187 17.03 9.85 22.34
N TYR A 188 17.04 8.58 21.94
CA TYR A 188 15.86 7.74 22.10
C TYR A 188 15.65 7.42 23.57
N CYS A 189 14.40 7.42 24.03
CA CYS A 189 14.10 6.88 25.35
C CYS A 189 14.31 5.35 25.28
N GLU A 190 15.19 4.83 26.12
CA GLU A 190 15.27 3.39 26.34
C GLU A 190 14.02 2.97 27.09
N GLU A 191 13.22 2.06 26.55
CA GLU A 191 12.18 1.36 27.31
C GLU A 191 12.93 0.48 28.32
N GLU A 192 12.78 0.79 29.60
CA GLU A 192 13.19 -0.15 30.64
C GLU A 192 12.39 -1.45 30.45
N ALA A 193 13.10 -2.54 30.21
CA ALA A 193 12.58 -3.89 30.01
C ALA A 193 11.98 -4.47 31.30
#